data_376e79e9b32aa5c949a44a4c394405f9
#
_entry.id   376e79e9b32aa5c949a44a4c394405f9
#
_cell.length_a   1.000
_cell.length_b   1.000
_cell.length_c   1.000
_cell.angle_alpha   90.00
_cell.angle_beta   90.00
_cell.angle_gamma   90.00
#
_symmetry.space_group_name_H-M   'P 1'
#
loop_
_entity.id
_entity.type
_entity.pdbx_description
1 polymer ?
#
loop_
_entity_poly.entity_id
_entity_poly.type
_entity_poly.pdbx_seq_one_letter_code
_entity_poly.pdbx_strand_id
1 'polypeptide(L)'
;MLNTAFVGVGWWGTVLAEAVAKFPNRIRISGATSVDTDDLRRFNERFGGVAYSDLDQILSDPNVQAVFIATPHSRHSDQVCAVATSGKHVFVEKPLALTTADARRAAQACQKAGVVLAVGHNRRLMPAALALKSMLAKKELGFVLHAEAHFSVDSAMRYQTDEWRAQRHEVPGGALTSLGIHMIDTLVWLFGPVARVTCLSQRKVLHVDIDDTTCALLEFDCGLTGYLATLFATPLTSQLRLSGTLGSAVAEQDFTRLIKTTSEGEQHVIPLDDSDSVAAEIQAFANSCTKGKPYPVTLQQAVHNVAVVSAMLNSSEAEGAWTEVER
;
A
#
# COMPACT_ATOMS: atom_id res chain seq x y z
N MET A 1 -22.82 10.44 8.73
CA MET A 1 -21.54 10.29 9.44
C MET A 1 -21.23 8.82 9.46
N LEU A 2 -20.02 8.40 9.08
CA LEU A 2 -19.62 6.99 9.03
C LEU A 2 -19.01 6.61 10.39
N ASN A 3 -19.64 5.70 11.13
CA ASN A 3 -19.11 5.18 12.38
C ASN A 3 -18.12 4.05 12.11
N THR A 4 -16.91 4.17 12.68
CA THR A 4 -15.81 3.26 12.38
C THR A 4 -15.19 2.68 13.65
N ALA A 5 -14.65 1.46 13.55
CA ALA A 5 -13.84 0.85 14.59
C ALA A 5 -12.48 0.45 14.04
N PHE A 6 -11.49 0.31 14.93
CA PHE A 6 -10.11 -0.02 14.56
C PHE A 6 -9.71 -1.39 15.10
N VAL A 7 -8.99 -2.17 14.28
CA VAL A 7 -8.38 -3.45 14.65
C VAL A 7 -6.87 -3.33 14.45
N GLY A 8 -6.14 -3.32 15.56
CA GLY A 8 -4.72 -2.99 15.58
C GLY A 8 -4.47 -1.48 15.64
N VAL A 9 -4.08 -0.99 16.81
CA VAL A 9 -3.88 0.44 17.10
C VAL A 9 -2.45 0.76 17.52
N GLY A 10 -1.49 -0.02 17.02
CA GLY A 10 -0.08 0.32 17.09
C GLY A 10 0.24 1.62 16.32
N TRP A 11 1.52 1.86 16.06
CA TRP A 11 1.96 3.11 15.42
C TRP A 11 1.12 3.50 14.18
N TRP A 12 0.94 2.58 13.20
CA TRP A 12 0.25 2.92 11.96
C TRP A 12 -1.27 3.05 12.14
N GLY A 13 -1.89 2.21 12.98
CA GLY A 13 -3.31 2.37 13.33
C GLY A 13 -3.59 3.72 13.97
N THR A 14 -2.66 4.24 14.78
CA THR A 14 -2.74 5.59 15.36
C THR A 14 -2.63 6.68 14.28
N VAL A 15 -1.72 6.54 13.30
CA VAL A 15 -1.61 7.46 12.14
C VAL A 15 -2.93 7.53 11.35
N LEU A 16 -3.55 6.37 11.09
CA LEU A 16 -4.86 6.32 10.43
C LEU A 16 -5.95 7.02 11.26
N ALA A 17 -5.96 6.81 12.57
CA ALA A 17 -6.93 7.47 13.47
C ALA A 17 -6.73 9.00 13.51
N GLU A 18 -5.50 9.48 13.48
CA GLU A 18 -5.18 10.91 13.33
C GLU A 18 -5.73 11.48 12.02
N ALA A 19 -5.61 10.74 10.93
CA ALA A 19 -6.17 11.14 9.65
C ALA A 19 -7.71 11.14 9.67
N VAL A 20 -8.34 10.15 10.32
CA VAL A 20 -9.80 10.12 10.55
C VAL A 20 -10.25 11.33 11.35
N ALA A 21 -9.51 11.70 12.40
CA ALA A 21 -9.85 12.84 13.28
C ALA A 21 -9.85 14.20 12.54
N LYS A 22 -9.22 14.30 11.34
CA LYS A 22 -9.31 15.50 10.49
C LYS A 22 -10.70 15.72 9.88
N PHE A 23 -11.58 14.72 9.92
CA PHE A 23 -12.92 14.75 9.30
C PHE A 23 -14.05 14.50 10.31
N PRO A 24 -14.15 15.26 11.43
CA PRO A 24 -15.07 14.96 12.56
C PRO A 24 -16.54 14.99 12.17
N ASN A 25 -16.90 15.69 11.08
CA ASN A 25 -18.27 15.76 10.58
C ASN A 25 -18.60 14.65 9.54
N ARG A 26 -17.67 13.79 9.22
CA ARG A 26 -17.84 12.74 8.21
C ARG A 26 -17.60 11.34 8.75
N ILE A 27 -16.59 11.18 9.58
CA ILE A 27 -16.17 9.89 10.16
C ILE A 27 -16.07 10.06 11.67
N ARG A 28 -16.54 9.05 12.39
CA ARG A 28 -16.45 8.97 13.85
C ARG A 28 -15.77 7.68 14.27
N ILE A 29 -14.81 7.77 15.15
CA ILE A 29 -14.21 6.61 15.81
C ILE A 29 -15.17 6.17 16.91
N SER A 30 -15.74 4.97 16.79
CA SER A 30 -16.66 4.36 17.77
C SER A 30 -15.90 3.52 18.78
N GLY A 31 -14.70 3.03 18.44
CA GLY A 31 -13.86 2.26 19.35
C GLY A 31 -12.78 1.50 18.61
N ALA A 32 -12.04 0.67 19.37
CA ALA A 32 -10.94 -0.09 18.84
C ALA A 32 -10.71 -1.39 19.62
N THR A 33 -9.96 -2.31 19.01
CA THR A 33 -9.36 -3.47 19.69
C THR A 33 -7.88 -3.62 19.32
N SER A 34 -7.07 -4.10 20.23
CA SER A 34 -5.65 -4.43 20.04
C SER A 34 -5.24 -5.56 20.96
N VAL A 35 -4.27 -6.36 20.52
CA VAL A 35 -3.62 -7.35 21.40
C VAL A 35 -2.73 -6.70 22.44
N ASP A 36 -2.19 -5.51 22.15
CA ASP A 36 -1.46 -4.68 23.10
C ASP A 36 -2.45 -3.79 23.86
N THR A 37 -2.59 -4.05 25.16
CA THR A 37 -3.54 -3.34 26.04
C THR A 37 -3.10 -1.90 26.33
N ASP A 38 -1.81 -1.61 26.31
CA ASP A 38 -1.28 -0.27 26.51
C ASP A 38 -1.48 0.60 25.26
N ASP A 39 -1.30 0.04 24.06
CA ASP A 39 -1.66 0.71 22.81
C ASP A 39 -3.16 1.02 22.78
N LEU A 40 -4.01 0.06 23.14
CA LEU A 40 -5.46 0.25 23.18
C LEU A 40 -5.88 1.33 24.18
N ARG A 41 -5.28 1.33 25.38
CA ARG A 41 -5.54 2.35 26.39
C ARG A 41 -5.17 3.74 25.89
N ARG A 42 -3.93 3.92 25.35
CA ARG A 42 -3.46 5.21 24.78
C ARG A 42 -4.34 5.68 23.64
N PHE A 43 -4.78 4.77 22.78
CA PHE A 43 -5.66 5.06 21.67
C PHE A 43 -7.02 5.61 22.15
N ASN A 44 -7.65 4.93 23.13
CA ASN A 44 -8.95 5.33 23.64
C ASN A 44 -8.88 6.64 24.47
N GLU A 45 -7.79 6.87 25.21
CA GLU A 45 -7.55 8.15 25.90
C GLU A 45 -7.48 9.32 24.90
N ARG A 46 -6.92 9.08 23.72
CA ARG A 46 -6.71 10.14 22.70
C ARG A 46 -7.90 10.35 21.79
N PHE A 47 -8.54 9.29 21.32
CA PHE A 47 -9.59 9.36 20.31
C PHE A 47 -11.00 9.04 20.86
N GLY A 48 -11.09 8.53 22.06
CA GLY A 48 -12.34 8.07 22.66
C GLY A 48 -12.82 6.73 22.09
N GLY A 49 -14.07 6.41 22.39
CA GLY A 49 -14.74 5.21 21.89
C GLY A 49 -14.66 4.02 22.85
N VAL A 50 -15.20 2.89 22.41
CA VAL A 50 -15.29 1.65 23.18
C VAL A 50 -13.99 0.86 23.04
N ALA A 51 -13.47 0.35 24.16
CA ALA A 51 -12.42 -0.68 24.14
C ALA A 51 -13.11 -2.04 23.92
N TYR A 52 -13.11 -2.53 22.68
CA TYR A 52 -13.63 -3.87 22.36
C TYR A 52 -12.58 -4.93 22.75
N SER A 53 -13.04 -6.08 23.27
CA SER A 53 -12.15 -7.19 23.65
C SER A 53 -11.49 -7.83 22.43
N ASP A 54 -12.21 -7.87 21.30
CA ASP A 54 -11.82 -8.57 20.08
C ASP A 54 -12.57 -8.06 18.84
N LEU A 55 -12.27 -8.64 17.68
CA LEU A 55 -12.95 -8.33 16.44
C LEU A 55 -14.44 -8.71 16.49
N ASP A 56 -14.80 -9.82 17.12
CA ASP A 56 -16.19 -10.32 17.12
C ASP A 56 -17.15 -9.35 17.83
N GLN A 57 -16.69 -8.67 18.87
CA GLN A 57 -17.47 -7.59 19.49
C GLN A 57 -17.69 -6.41 18.53
N ILE A 58 -16.67 -6.02 17.76
CA ILE A 58 -16.82 -4.98 16.72
C ILE A 58 -17.83 -5.42 15.64
N LEU A 59 -17.74 -6.68 15.21
CA LEU A 59 -18.64 -7.23 14.18
C LEU A 59 -20.08 -7.28 14.65
N SER A 60 -20.31 -7.54 15.94
CA SER A 60 -21.64 -7.62 16.55
C SER A 60 -22.25 -6.27 16.89
N ASP A 61 -21.47 -5.18 16.91
CA ASP A 61 -21.99 -3.84 17.19
C ASP A 61 -22.72 -3.25 15.97
N PRO A 62 -24.06 -3.06 16.02
CA PRO A 62 -24.83 -2.53 14.89
C PRO A 62 -24.50 -1.06 14.57
N ASN A 63 -23.88 -0.33 15.51
CA ASN A 63 -23.51 1.06 15.30
C ASN A 63 -22.23 1.21 14.48
N VAL A 64 -21.39 0.18 14.39
CA VAL A 64 -20.16 0.18 13.57
C VAL A 64 -20.51 -0.13 12.12
N GLN A 65 -20.19 0.79 11.22
CA GLN A 65 -20.49 0.68 9.78
C GLN A 65 -19.25 0.32 8.96
N ALA A 66 -18.05 0.63 9.44
CA ALA A 66 -16.80 0.34 8.76
C ALA A 66 -15.69 -0.01 9.76
N VAL A 67 -14.73 -0.82 9.33
CA VAL A 67 -13.62 -1.28 10.15
C VAL A 67 -12.30 -0.95 9.45
N PHE A 68 -11.38 -0.33 10.21
CA PHE A 68 -10.00 -0.11 9.83
C PHE A 68 -9.15 -1.25 10.38
N ILE A 69 -8.41 -1.93 9.51
CA ILE A 69 -7.54 -3.07 9.84
C ILE A 69 -6.08 -2.64 9.64
N ALA A 70 -5.30 -2.60 10.73
CA ALA A 70 -3.88 -2.28 10.73
C ALA A 70 -3.08 -3.28 11.60
N THR A 71 -3.40 -4.55 11.45
CA THR A 71 -2.79 -5.71 12.13
C THR A 71 -1.56 -6.23 11.37
N PRO A 72 -0.85 -7.28 11.87
CA PRO A 72 0.14 -8.01 11.06
C PRO A 72 -0.47 -8.56 9.75
N HIS A 73 0.36 -8.64 8.71
CA HIS A 73 -0.07 -8.90 7.34
C HIS A 73 -0.80 -10.23 7.17
N SER A 74 -0.40 -11.28 7.89
CA SER A 74 -1.03 -12.61 7.86
C SER A 74 -2.50 -12.62 8.29
N ARG A 75 -2.92 -11.60 9.05
CA ARG A 75 -4.27 -11.48 9.58
C ARG A 75 -5.25 -10.78 8.62
N HIS A 76 -4.74 -10.00 7.68
CA HIS A 76 -5.54 -9.10 6.85
C HIS A 76 -6.69 -9.82 6.14
N SER A 77 -6.39 -10.86 5.37
CA SER A 77 -7.38 -11.55 4.54
C SER A 77 -8.54 -12.13 5.36
N ASP A 78 -8.24 -12.81 6.48
CA ASP A 78 -9.26 -13.42 7.34
C ASP A 78 -10.13 -12.35 8.01
N GLN A 79 -9.49 -11.28 8.51
CA GLN A 79 -10.21 -10.16 9.12
C GLN A 79 -11.08 -9.42 8.10
N VAL A 80 -10.59 -9.19 6.88
CA VAL A 80 -11.38 -8.60 5.76
C VAL A 80 -12.60 -9.46 5.47
N CYS A 81 -12.44 -10.79 5.36
CA CYS A 81 -13.55 -11.71 5.12
C CYS A 81 -14.58 -11.68 6.25
N ALA A 82 -14.15 -11.66 7.51
CA ALA A 82 -15.04 -11.59 8.67
C ALA A 82 -15.83 -10.28 8.70
N VAL A 83 -15.15 -9.13 8.50
CA VAL A 83 -15.79 -7.82 8.43
C VAL A 83 -16.78 -7.74 7.28
N ALA A 84 -16.41 -8.21 6.08
CA ALA A 84 -17.30 -8.23 4.92
C ALA A 84 -18.55 -9.08 5.17
N THR A 85 -18.39 -10.26 5.78
CA THR A 85 -19.50 -11.16 6.11
C THR A 85 -20.48 -10.54 7.10
N SER A 86 -20.02 -9.65 7.99
CA SER A 86 -20.89 -8.90 8.90
C SER A 86 -21.59 -7.69 8.24
N GLY A 87 -21.39 -7.47 6.93
CA GLY A 87 -22.00 -6.37 6.18
C GLY A 87 -21.36 -5.00 6.42
N LYS A 88 -20.16 -4.94 7.01
CA LYS A 88 -19.46 -3.69 7.27
C LYS A 88 -18.42 -3.39 6.19
N HIS A 89 -18.22 -2.10 5.88
CA HIS A 89 -17.16 -1.65 4.97
C HIS A 89 -15.78 -1.87 5.57
N VAL A 90 -14.77 -2.08 4.73
CA VAL A 90 -13.41 -2.41 5.15
C VAL A 90 -12.41 -1.40 4.59
N PHE A 91 -11.59 -0.85 5.46
CA PHE A 91 -10.30 -0.28 5.12
C PHE A 91 -9.21 -1.18 5.70
N VAL A 92 -8.33 -1.72 4.87
CA VAL A 92 -7.23 -2.58 5.30
C VAL A 92 -5.90 -2.00 4.85
N GLU A 93 -4.92 -2.05 5.73
CA GLU A 93 -3.55 -1.72 5.37
C GLU A 93 -2.98 -2.68 4.33
N LYS A 94 -2.00 -2.16 3.59
CA LYS A 94 -1.27 -2.98 2.61
C LYS A 94 -0.26 -3.92 3.34
N PRO A 95 0.01 -5.08 2.75
CA PRO A 95 -0.65 -5.69 1.59
C PRO A 95 -2.04 -6.19 1.94
N LEU A 96 -2.94 -6.30 0.96
CA LEU A 96 -4.27 -6.90 1.18
C LEU A 96 -4.19 -8.31 1.77
N ALA A 97 -3.21 -9.10 1.33
CA ALA A 97 -2.87 -10.43 1.81
C ALA A 97 -1.43 -10.77 1.44
N LEU A 98 -0.92 -11.90 1.93
CA LEU A 98 0.42 -12.41 1.62
C LEU A 98 0.43 -13.37 0.41
N THR A 99 -0.72 -13.88 -0.01
CA THR A 99 -0.87 -14.74 -1.20
C THR A 99 -1.94 -14.20 -2.14
N THR A 100 -1.80 -14.48 -3.43
CA THR A 100 -2.79 -14.09 -4.44
C THR A 100 -4.15 -14.75 -4.17
N ALA A 101 -4.16 -16.01 -3.72
CA ALA A 101 -5.39 -16.74 -3.39
C ALA A 101 -6.16 -16.06 -2.25
N ASP A 102 -5.46 -15.65 -1.18
CA ASP A 102 -6.07 -14.95 -0.05
C ASP A 102 -6.54 -13.55 -0.43
N ALA A 103 -5.78 -12.83 -1.27
CA ALA A 103 -6.20 -11.53 -1.79
C ALA A 103 -7.49 -11.64 -2.61
N ARG A 104 -7.59 -12.65 -3.48
CA ARG A 104 -8.83 -12.93 -4.22
C ARG A 104 -10.00 -13.29 -3.32
N ARG A 105 -9.77 -14.15 -2.32
CA ARG A 105 -10.79 -14.54 -1.32
C ARG A 105 -11.34 -13.31 -0.60
N ALA A 106 -10.47 -12.43 -0.12
CA ALA A 106 -10.85 -11.18 0.55
C ALA A 106 -11.65 -10.24 -0.37
N ALA A 107 -11.17 -10.02 -1.60
CA ALA A 107 -11.86 -9.18 -2.59
C ALA A 107 -13.25 -9.75 -2.94
N GLN A 108 -13.36 -11.06 -3.17
CA GLN A 108 -14.63 -11.74 -3.47
C GLN A 108 -15.62 -11.68 -2.30
N ALA A 109 -15.15 -11.80 -1.06
CA ALA A 109 -15.99 -11.67 0.12
C ALA A 109 -16.65 -10.28 0.19
N CYS A 110 -15.87 -9.22 -0.02
CA CYS A 110 -16.39 -7.86 -0.05
C CYS A 110 -17.35 -7.62 -1.23
N GLN A 111 -17.02 -8.12 -2.41
CA GLN A 111 -17.87 -8.01 -3.59
C GLN A 111 -19.21 -8.73 -3.37
N LYS A 112 -19.20 -9.95 -2.84
CA LYS A 112 -20.40 -10.74 -2.53
C LYS A 112 -21.28 -10.09 -1.48
N ALA A 113 -20.67 -9.47 -0.46
CA ALA A 113 -21.40 -8.76 0.59
C ALA A 113 -21.88 -7.36 0.15
N GLY A 114 -21.47 -6.85 -1.00
CA GLY A 114 -21.81 -5.51 -1.48
C GLY A 114 -21.20 -4.39 -0.63
N VAL A 115 -20.08 -4.65 0.05
CA VAL A 115 -19.40 -3.69 0.91
C VAL A 115 -18.15 -3.12 0.21
N VAL A 116 -17.76 -1.91 0.62
CA VAL A 116 -16.54 -1.28 0.12
C VAL A 116 -15.32 -1.97 0.75
N LEU A 117 -14.34 -2.35 -0.08
CA LEU A 117 -12.99 -2.69 0.33
C LEU A 117 -12.05 -1.59 -0.17
N ALA A 118 -11.36 -0.94 0.76
CA ALA A 118 -10.28 -0.01 0.50
C ALA A 118 -8.96 -0.61 1.00
N VAL A 119 -7.91 -0.57 0.19
CA VAL A 119 -6.56 -0.97 0.58
C VAL A 119 -5.68 0.27 0.68
N GLY A 120 -4.93 0.42 1.77
CA GLY A 120 -4.14 1.59 2.13
C GLY A 120 -2.92 1.82 1.23
N HIS A 121 -3.15 2.13 -0.04
CA HIS A 121 -2.12 2.50 -1.01
C HIS A 121 -2.08 4.03 -1.20
N ASN A 122 -1.76 4.75 -0.14
CA ASN A 122 -1.77 6.21 -0.08
C ASN A 122 -0.83 6.89 -1.08
N ARG A 123 0.22 6.22 -1.56
CA ARG A 123 1.21 6.83 -2.47
C ARG A 123 0.64 7.28 -3.82
N ARG A 124 -0.44 6.68 -4.30
CA ARG A 124 -1.18 7.18 -5.48
C ARG A 124 -1.69 8.62 -5.30
N LEU A 125 -1.94 9.02 -4.05
CA LEU A 125 -2.51 10.32 -3.69
C LEU A 125 -1.45 11.34 -3.29
N MET A 126 -0.17 10.97 -3.40
CA MET A 126 0.93 11.92 -3.21
C MET A 126 1.03 12.90 -4.40
N PRO A 127 1.38 14.17 -4.16
CA PRO A 127 1.36 15.20 -5.18
C PRO A 127 2.16 14.87 -6.44
N ALA A 128 3.39 14.35 -6.27
CA ALA A 128 4.21 13.97 -7.42
C ALA A 128 3.61 12.80 -8.22
N ALA A 129 2.97 11.81 -7.56
CA ALA A 129 2.31 10.70 -8.24
C ALA A 129 1.11 11.20 -9.08
N LEU A 130 0.30 12.09 -8.52
CA LEU A 130 -0.82 12.72 -9.22
C LEU A 130 -0.34 13.56 -10.42
N ALA A 131 0.75 14.31 -10.25
CA ALA A 131 1.36 15.10 -11.31
C ALA A 131 1.93 14.21 -12.43
N LEU A 132 2.62 13.09 -12.11
CA LEU A 132 3.07 12.10 -13.09
C LEU A 132 1.89 11.53 -13.87
N LYS A 133 0.78 11.17 -13.21
CA LYS A 133 -0.44 10.68 -13.87
C LYS A 133 -1.01 11.72 -14.85
N SER A 134 -1.03 12.99 -14.44
CA SER A 134 -1.46 14.11 -15.30
C SER A 134 -0.54 14.28 -16.52
N MET A 135 0.79 14.22 -16.33
CA MET A 135 1.76 14.31 -17.43
C MET A 135 1.58 13.17 -18.46
N LEU A 136 1.34 11.93 -17.98
CA LEU A 136 1.06 10.78 -18.83
C LEU A 136 -0.22 10.98 -19.65
N ALA A 137 -1.29 11.44 -19.00
CA ALA A 137 -2.58 11.70 -19.67
C ALA A 137 -2.45 12.79 -20.75
N LYS A 138 -1.62 13.82 -20.50
CA LYS A 138 -1.32 14.90 -21.45
C LYS A 138 -0.24 14.56 -22.47
N LYS A 139 0.35 13.34 -22.38
CA LYS A 139 1.47 12.87 -23.24
C LYS A 139 2.71 13.80 -23.19
N GLU A 140 2.94 14.47 -22.08
CA GLU A 140 4.04 15.42 -21.92
C GLU A 140 5.44 14.79 -22.00
N LEU A 141 5.54 13.46 -21.77
CA LEU A 141 6.77 12.67 -21.92
C LEU A 141 6.84 11.93 -23.26
N GLY A 142 5.84 12.10 -24.14
CA GLY A 142 5.70 11.33 -25.36
C GLY A 142 5.32 9.87 -25.06
N PHE A 143 5.94 8.93 -25.77
CA PHE A 143 5.80 7.50 -25.50
C PHE A 143 6.81 7.11 -24.39
N VAL A 144 6.30 6.63 -23.25
CA VAL A 144 7.15 6.18 -22.15
C VAL A 144 7.70 4.79 -22.45
N LEU A 145 9.02 4.66 -22.39
CA LEU A 145 9.75 3.43 -22.77
C LEU A 145 10.14 2.61 -21.54
N HIS A 146 10.41 3.29 -20.41
CA HIS A 146 10.94 2.64 -19.22
C HIS A 146 10.54 3.38 -17.94
N ALA A 147 10.34 2.63 -16.85
CA ALA A 147 10.09 3.14 -15.51
C ALA A 147 11.06 2.55 -14.49
N GLU A 148 11.68 3.39 -13.66
CA GLU A 148 12.60 2.99 -12.60
C GLU A 148 12.02 3.37 -11.25
N ALA A 149 11.86 2.40 -10.35
CA ALA A 149 11.34 2.62 -9.01
C ALA A 149 12.37 2.18 -7.95
N HIS A 150 12.56 3.00 -6.94
CA HIS A 150 13.42 2.69 -5.81
C HIS A 150 12.75 3.14 -4.51
N PHE A 151 12.68 2.24 -3.53
CA PHE A 151 12.24 2.59 -2.19
C PHE A 151 13.06 1.86 -1.14
N SER A 152 13.78 2.60 -0.32
CA SER A 152 14.70 2.08 0.70
C SER A 152 14.59 2.86 1.99
N VAL A 153 14.79 2.18 3.11
CA VAL A 153 14.93 2.75 4.46
C VAL A 153 15.88 1.89 5.28
N ASP A 154 16.35 2.40 6.41
CA ASP A 154 17.20 1.64 7.35
C ASP A 154 16.45 1.05 8.56
N SER A 155 15.10 1.10 8.55
CA SER A 155 14.29 0.75 9.72
C SER A 155 14.52 -0.67 10.23
N ALA A 156 14.76 -1.64 9.33
CA ALA A 156 14.96 -3.04 9.71
C ALA A 156 16.29 -3.30 10.44
N MET A 157 17.24 -2.37 10.38
CA MET A 157 18.45 -2.43 11.19
C MET A 157 18.19 -2.35 12.70
N ARG A 158 17.00 -1.87 13.08
CA ARG A 158 16.57 -1.69 14.48
C ARG A 158 15.52 -2.69 14.94
N TYR A 159 15.01 -3.57 14.04
CA TYR A 159 14.00 -4.56 14.42
C TYR A 159 14.54 -5.55 15.43
N GLN A 160 13.71 -5.92 16.40
CA GLN A 160 13.98 -6.98 17.33
C GLN A 160 13.44 -8.32 16.77
N THR A 161 14.07 -9.42 17.15
CA THR A 161 13.72 -10.75 16.61
C THR A 161 12.32 -11.23 16.99
N ASP A 162 11.71 -10.68 18.03
CA ASP A 162 10.34 -10.96 18.47
C ASP A 162 9.29 -10.05 17.81
N GLU A 163 9.70 -9.01 17.11
CA GLU A 163 8.77 -8.17 16.37
C GLU A 163 8.21 -8.90 15.13
N TRP A 164 6.91 -8.79 14.88
CA TRP A 164 6.29 -9.40 13.71
C TRP A 164 6.90 -8.94 12.37
N ARG A 165 7.36 -7.69 12.31
CA ARG A 165 8.05 -7.13 11.12
C ARG A 165 9.41 -7.76 10.85
N ALA A 166 9.98 -8.45 11.83
CA ALA A 166 11.23 -9.19 11.70
C ALA A 166 11.02 -10.65 11.25
N GLN A 167 9.76 -11.08 11.07
CA GLN A 167 9.41 -12.46 10.77
C GLN A 167 9.18 -12.65 9.27
N ARG A 168 9.91 -13.59 8.64
CA ARG A 168 9.80 -13.89 7.21
C ARG A 168 8.38 -14.26 6.78
N HIS A 169 7.63 -14.97 7.61
CA HIS A 169 6.26 -15.36 7.29
C HIS A 169 5.26 -14.19 7.30
N GLU A 170 5.58 -13.08 7.96
CA GLU A 170 4.79 -11.85 7.96
C GLU A 170 5.25 -10.88 6.87
N VAL A 171 6.55 -10.90 6.54
CA VAL A 171 7.18 -9.96 5.61
C VAL A 171 8.06 -10.73 4.61
N PRO A 172 7.49 -11.62 3.78
CA PRO A 172 8.26 -12.35 2.79
C PRO A 172 8.92 -11.38 1.81
N GLY A 173 10.21 -11.60 1.50
CA GLY A 173 11.01 -10.68 0.70
C GLY A 173 11.34 -9.35 1.40
N GLY A 174 11.08 -9.23 2.73
CA GLY A 174 11.48 -8.09 3.52
C GLY A 174 11.03 -6.74 2.97
N ALA A 175 11.98 -5.96 2.45
CA ALA A 175 11.72 -4.65 1.85
C ALA A 175 10.74 -4.71 0.67
N LEU A 176 10.66 -5.80 -0.07
CA LEU A 176 9.72 -5.96 -1.18
C LEU A 176 8.27 -5.85 -0.70
N THR A 177 7.89 -6.64 0.31
CA THR A 177 6.52 -6.63 0.85
C THR A 177 6.20 -5.33 1.59
N SER A 178 7.18 -4.77 2.32
CA SER A 178 6.94 -3.58 3.13
C SER A 178 6.96 -2.27 2.34
N LEU A 179 7.89 -2.13 1.39
CA LEU A 179 8.17 -0.92 0.62
C LEU A 179 7.86 -1.09 -0.86
N GLY A 180 8.33 -2.19 -1.46
CA GLY A 180 8.20 -2.45 -2.90
C GLY A 180 6.76 -2.46 -3.38
N ILE A 181 5.85 -2.98 -2.57
CA ILE A 181 4.42 -3.02 -2.91
C ILE A 181 3.82 -1.62 -3.16
N HIS A 182 4.33 -0.57 -2.53
CA HIS A 182 3.90 0.79 -2.79
C HIS A 182 4.32 1.26 -4.18
N MET A 183 5.54 0.89 -4.62
CA MET A 183 6.03 1.21 -5.96
C MET A 183 5.32 0.38 -7.01
N ILE A 184 5.09 -0.91 -6.74
CA ILE A 184 4.29 -1.80 -7.60
C ILE A 184 2.90 -1.21 -7.81
N ASP A 185 2.24 -0.81 -6.74
CA ASP A 185 0.91 -0.20 -6.80
C ASP A 185 0.90 1.08 -7.64
N THR A 186 1.87 1.96 -7.45
CA THR A 186 2.00 3.18 -8.23
C THR A 186 2.24 2.89 -9.71
N LEU A 187 3.12 1.94 -10.04
CA LEU A 187 3.40 1.54 -11.41
C LEU A 187 2.19 0.88 -12.08
N VAL A 188 1.49 -0.03 -11.39
CA VAL A 188 0.25 -0.67 -11.88
C VAL A 188 -0.85 0.38 -12.12
N TRP A 189 -0.96 1.37 -11.26
CA TRP A 189 -1.91 2.48 -11.45
C TRP A 189 -1.57 3.35 -12.65
N LEU A 190 -0.29 3.60 -12.91
CA LEU A 190 0.17 4.44 -14.02
C LEU A 190 0.07 3.72 -15.37
N PHE A 191 0.46 2.45 -15.44
CA PHE A 191 0.73 1.73 -16.70
C PHE A 191 -0.12 0.49 -16.93
N GLY A 192 -0.91 0.07 -15.95
CA GLY A 192 -1.68 -1.16 -16.02
C GLY A 192 -0.94 -2.39 -15.51
N PRO A 193 -1.44 -3.60 -15.84
CA PRO A 193 -0.92 -4.83 -15.27
C PRO A 193 0.52 -5.13 -15.67
N VAL A 194 1.26 -5.75 -14.73
CA VAL A 194 2.55 -6.39 -14.99
C VAL A 194 2.30 -7.79 -15.53
N ALA A 195 2.91 -8.14 -16.66
CA ALA A 195 2.78 -9.45 -17.30
C ALA A 195 3.69 -10.48 -16.64
N ARG A 196 4.98 -10.16 -16.48
CA ARG A 196 5.98 -11.06 -15.90
C ARG A 196 7.12 -10.28 -15.25
N VAL A 197 7.85 -10.98 -14.38
CA VAL A 197 8.94 -10.41 -13.60
C VAL A 197 10.15 -11.33 -13.56
N THR A 198 11.34 -10.76 -13.34
CA THR A 198 12.54 -11.49 -12.84
C THR A 198 13.05 -10.76 -11.61
N CYS A 199 13.40 -11.47 -10.56
CA CYS A 199 13.70 -10.90 -9.25
C CYS A 199 14.81 -11.67 -8.53
N LEU A 200 15.65 -10.91 -7.83
CA LEU A 200 16.58 -11.42 -6.84
C LEU A 200 16.27 -10.75 -5.50
N SER A 201 16.04 -11.53 -4.45
CA SER A 201 15.83 -11.06 -3.09
C SER A 201 16.77 -11.81 -2.14
N GLN A 202 17.50 -11.10 -1.29
CA GLN A 202 18.55 -11.66 -0.44
C GLN A 202 18.63 -10.95 0.88
N ARG A 203 19.06 -11.68 1.92
CA ARG A 203 19.53 -11.12 3.19
C ARG A 203 21.05 -11.06 3.16
N LYS A 204 21.62 -9.87 3.34
CA LYS A 204 23.06 -9.63 3.30
C LYS A 204 23.63 -9.12 4.61
N VAL A 205 22.93 -8.21 5.28
CA VAL A 205 23.46 -7.51 6.46
C VAL A 205 22.53 -7.55 7.68
N LEU A 206 21.23 -7.78 7.51
CA LEU A 206 20.29 -7.80 8.63
C LEU A 206 20.54 -8.99 9.55
N HIS A 207 20.43 -8.75 10.87
CA HIS A 207 20.50 -9.78 11.90
C HIS A 207 19.17 -10.55 12.07
N VAL A 208 18.05 -9.97 11.61
CA VAL A 208 16.71 -10.61 11.61
C VAL A 208 16.51 -11.39 10.33
N ASP A 209 15.59 -12.39 10.36
CA ASP A 209 15.38 -13.29 9.23
C ASP A 209 14.39 -12.74 8.19
N ILE A 210 14.73 -11.60 7.61
CA ILE A 210 14.05 -11.04 6.43
C ILE A 210 15.06 -10.55 5.40
N ASP A 211 14.67 -10.46 4.14
CA ASP A 211 15.55 -9.98 3.08
C ASP A 211 15.73 -8.45 3.19
N ASP A 212 16.96 -8.00 2.99
CA ASP A 212 17.30 -6.58 3.03
C ASP A 212 17.54 -5.95 1.67
N THR A 213 17.64 -6.78 0.64
CA THR A 213 18.00 -6.34 -0.72
C THR A 213 17.14 -7.07 -1.73
N THR A 214 16.35 -6.33 -2.49
CA THR A 214 15.56 -6.86 -3.61
C THR A 214 15.78 -6.01 -4.86
N CYS A 215 15.96 -6.69 -6.00
CA CYS A 215 16.11 -6.07 -7.32
C CYS A 215 15.30 -6.87 -8.34
N ALA A 216 14.47 -6.20 -9.15
CA ALA A 216 13.63 -6.86 -10.13
C ALA A 216 13.51 -6.08 -11.43
N LEU A 217 13.34 -6.80 -12.55
CA LEU A 217 12.82 -6.28 -13.80
C LEU A 217 11.36 -6.67 -13.97
N LEU A 218 10.58 -5.78 -14.54
CA LEU A 218 9.15 -5.94 -14.79
C LEU A 218 8.86 -5.73 -16.28
N GLU A 219 7.98 -6.53 -16.83
CA GLU A 219 7.41 -6.33 -18.15
C GLU A 219 5.90 -6.16 -18.00
N PHE A 220 5.37 -5.07 -18.54
CA PHE A 220 3.94 -4.73 -18.44
C PHE A 220 3.18 -5.23 -19.68
N ASP A 221 1.88 -5.49 -19.55
CA ASP A 221 1.01 -5.87 -20.70
C ASP A 221 1.07 -4.86 -21.85
N CYS A 222 1.30 -3.59 -21.55
CA CYS A 222 1.44 -2.54 -22.57
C CYS A 222 2.82 -2.51 -23.28
N GLY A 223 3.72 -3.43 -22.93
CA GLY A 223 5.09 -3.49 -23.48
C GLY A 223 6.12 -2.58 -22.81
N LEU A 224 5.69 -1.80 -21.77
CA LEU A 224 6.63 -1.02 -20.96
C LEU A 224 7.56 -1.97 -20.20
N THR A 225 8.83 -1.61 -20.10
CA THR A 225 9.77 -2.26 -19.17
C THR A 225 9.91 -1.45 -17.89
N GLY A 226 10.10 -2.13 -16.76
CA GLY A 226 10.31 -1.49 -15.46
C GLY A 226 11.47 -2.12 -14.69
N TYR A 227 12.00 -1.34 -13.75
CA TYR A 227 12.96 -1.77 -12.76
C TYR A 227 12.47 -1.39 -11.37
N LEU A 228 12.64 -2.29 -10.39
CA LEU A 228 12.32 -2.03 -8.98
C LEU A 228 13.50 -2.46 -8.10
N ALA A 229 13.95 -1.55 -7.23
CA ALA A 229 14.86 -1.90 -6.13
C ALA A 229 14.27 -1.50 -4.79
N THR A 230 14.46 -2.35 -3.78
CA THR A 230 14.10 -2.06 -2.40
C THR A 230 15.16 -2.53 -1.42
N LEU A 231 15.51 -1.67 -0.46
CA LEU A 231 16.55 -1.97 0.54
C LEU A 231 16.06 -1.63 1.94
N PHE A 232 16.40 -2.46 2.94
CA PHE A 232 16.05 -2.24 4.34
C PHE A 232 17.23 -1.88 5.25
N ALA A 233 18.38 -1.61 4.67
CA ALA A 233 19.62 -1.32 5.41
C ALA A 233 20.36 -0.08 4.89
N THR A 234 19.63 0.83 4.20
CA THR A 234 20.20 2.06 3.64
C THR A 234 19.34 3.27 3.98
N PRO A 235 19.88 4.50 3.94
CA PRO A 235 19.11 5.71 4.17
C PRO A 235 17.87 5.80 3.27
N LEU A 236 16.87 6.58 3.73
CA LEU A 236 15.64 6.80 2.98
C LEU A 236 15.93 7.25 1.56
N THR A 237 15.48 6.45 0.61
CA THR A 237 15.41 6.79 -0.82
C THR A 237 14.03 6.37 -1.32
N SER A 238 13.29 7.32 -1.88
CA SER A 238 11.99 7.04 -2.50
C SER A 238 11.94 7.80 -3.81
N GLN A 239 12.06 7.07 -4.92
CA GLN A 239 12.21 7.64 -6.26
C GLN A 239 11.42 6.84 -7.28
N LEU A 240 10.76 7.54 -8.20
CA LEU A 240 10.16 6.98 -9.41
C LEU A 240 10.55 7.84 -10.61
N ARG A 241 11.28 7.24 -11.57
CA ARG A 241 11.67 7.87 -12.84
C ARG A 241 10.86 7.28 -13.99
N LEU A 242 10.36 8.14 -14.85
CA LEU A 242 9.73 7.78 -16.11
C LEU A 242 10.56 8.34 -17.27
N SER A 243 10.94 7.49 -18.23
CA SER A 243 11.74 7.85 -19.39
C SER A 243 10.91 7.70 -20.66
N GLY A 244 10.68 8.80 -21.36
CA GLY A 244 9.88 8.86 -22.59
C GLY A 244 10.59 9.53 -23.75
N THR A 245 9.97 9.51 -24.94
CA THR A 245 10.55 10.01 -26.19
C THR A 245 10.67 11.53 -26.26
N LEU A 246 9.92 12.25 -25.42
CA LEU A 246 9.95 13.73 -25.35
C LEU A 246 10.59 14.26 -24.05
N GLY A 247 11.18 13.37 -23.24
CA GLY A 247 11.83 13.75 -22.00
C GLY A 247 11.60 12.72 -20.88
N SER A 248 12.00 13.08 -19.68
CA SER A 248 11.84 12.25 -18.49
C SER A 248 11.24 13.03 -17.32
N ALA A 249 10.68 12.30 -16.36
CA ALA A 249 10.23 12.89 -15.10
C ALA A 249 10.68 12.02 -13.91
N VAL A 250 11.10 12.66 -12.82
CA VAL A 250 11.56 12.00 -11.61
C VAL A 250 10.81 12.54 -10.41
N ALA A 251 9.98 11.71 -9.78
CA ALA A 251 9.48 11.96 -8.44
C ALA A 251 10.50 11.46 -7.43
N GLU A 252 10.90 12.29 -6.48
CA GLU A 252 11.92 12.00 -5.48
C GLU A 252 11.57 12.62 -4.12
N GLN A 253 12.46 12.45 -3.12
CA GLN A 253 12.26 12.97 -1.75
C GLN A 253 10.91 12.54 -1.17
N ASP A 254 10.65 11.25 -1.22
CA ASP A 254 9.38 10.66 -0.79
C ASP A 254 8.15 11.25 -1.53
N PHE A 255 8.28 11.48 -2.83
CA PHE A 255 7.24 12.03 -3.72
C PHE A 255 6.80 13.46 -3.39
N THR A 256 7.66 14.21 -2.68
CA THR A 256 7.43 15.65 -2.41
C THR A 256 8.09 16.57 -3.42
N ARG A 257 8.94 16.03 -4.30
CA ARG A 257 9.62 16.77 -5.36
C ARG A 257 9.45 16.07 -6.71
N LEU A 258 9.17 16.84 -7.76
CA LEU A 258 9.06 16.34 -9.13
C LEU A 258 9.93 17.18 -10.06
N ILE A 259 10.80 16.52 -10.81
CA ILE A 259 11.66 17.15 -11.81
C ILE A 259 11.27 16.60 -13.18
N LYS A 260 10.98 17.49 -14.15
CA LYS A 260 10.82 17.14 -15.56
C LYS A 260 12.09 17.57 -16.31
N THR A 261 12.61 16.68 -17.15
CA THR A 261 13.71 16.97 -18.07
C THR A 261 13.19 16.91 -19.50
N THR A 262 13.40 17.96 -20.29
CA THR A 262 13.00 18.01 -21.72
C THR A 262 13.92 17.17 -22.60
N SER A 263 13.56 17.02 -23.88
CA SER A 263 14.42 16.37 -24.90
C SER A 263 15.75 17.09 -25.12
N GLU A 264 15.79 18.40 -24.86
CA GLU A 264 16.99 19.24 -24.97
C GLU A 264 17.88 19.18 -23.71
N GLY A 265 17.41 18.47 -22.64
CA GLY A 265 18.15 18.31 -21.39
C GLY A 265 17.86 19.39 -20.34
N GLU A 266 16.95 20.31 -20.60
CA GLU A 266 16.55 21.33 -19.63
C GLU A 266 15.73 20.70 -18.47
N GLN A 267 16.07 21.06 -17.25
CA GLN A 267 15.40 20.59 -16.04
C GLN A 267 14.48 21.65 -15.45
N HIS A 268 13.26 21.23 -15.14
CA HIS A 268 12.25 22.04 -14.50
C HIS A 268 11.73 21.34 -13.25
N VAL A 269 11.79 22.01 -12.10
CA VAL A 269 11.11 21.58 -10.89
C VAL A 269 9.63 21.92 -11.05
N ILE A 270 8.77 20.93 -10.99
CA ILE A 270 7.32 21.11 -11.12
C ILE A 270 6.75 21.48 -9.76
N PRO A 271 6.03 22.61 -9.66
CA PRO A 271 5.33 22.95 -8.43
C PRO A 271 4.31 21.88 -8.05
N LEU A 272 4.30 21.51 -6.79
CA LEU A 272 3.37 20.51 -6.24
C LEU A 272 2.55 21.16 -5.13
N ASP A 273 1.26 20.81 -5.07
CA ASP A 273 0.40 21.21 -3.95
C ASP A 273 0.82 20.43 -2.69
N ASP A 274 0.77 21.10 -1.54
CA ASP A 274 0.93 20.42 -0.26
C ASP A 274 -0.33 19.59 0.02
N SER A 275 -0.18 18.28 0.19
CA SER A 275 -1.30 17.39 0.48
C SER A 275 -0.90 16.24 1.40
N ASP A 276 -1.83 15.90 2.29
CA ASP A 276 -1.74 14.73 3.16
C ASP A 276 -2.38 13.52 2.45
N SER A 277 -1.55 12.64 1.92
CA SER A 277 -2.00 11.46 1.18
C SER A 277 -2.81 10.47 2.04
N VAL A 278 -2.49 10.35 3.34
CA VAL A 278 -3.24 9.50 4.28
C VAL A 278 -4.62 10.09 4.54
N ALA A 279 -4.71 11.40 4.79
CA ALA A 279 -6.00 12.07 4.93
C ALA A 279 -6.83 11.99 3.64
N ALA A 280 -6.19 12.09 2.48
CA ALA A 280 -6.86 11.98 1.18
C ALA A 280 -7.45 10.58 0.95
N GLU A 281 -6.73 9.50 1.30
CA GLU A 281 -7.27 8.14 1.16
C GLU A 281 -8.42 7.85 2.14
N ILE A 282 -8.33 8.34 3.39
CA ILE A 282 -9.43 8.25 4.36
C ILE A 282 -10.67 8.98 3.84
N GLN A 283 -10.50 10.17 3.27
CA GLN A 283 -11.61 10.91 2.66
C GLN A 283 -12.20 10.17 1.46
N ALA A 284 -11.36 9.54 0.62
CA ALA A 284 -11.81 8.73 -0.50
C ALA A 284 -12.62 7.52 -0.01
N PHE A 285 -12.16 6.81 1.02
CA PHE A 285 -12.89 5.71 1.65
C PHE A 285 -14.25 6.14 2.17
N ALA A 286 -14.31 7.23 2.94
CA ALA A 286 -15.58 7.75 3.44
C ALA A 286 -16.55 8.14 2.30
N ASN A 287 -16.03 8.73 1.22
CA ASN A 287 -16.85 9.04 0.04
C ASN A 287 -17.35 7.78 -0.67
N SER A 288 -16.56 6.71 -0.72
CA SER A 288 -16.98 5.43 -1.27
C SER A 288 -18.11 4.82 -0.44
N CYS A 289 -17.97 4.77 0.88
CA CYS A 289 -18.96 4.21 1.79
C CYS A 289 -20.29 5.01 1.81
N THR A 290 -20.22 6.35 1.74
CA THR A 290 -21.41 7.20 1.99
C THR A 290 -22.03 7.79 0.74
N LYS A 291 -21.29 7.84 -0.38
CA LYS A 291 -21.73 8.50 -1.65
C LYS A 291 -21.59 7.59 -2.86
N GLY A 292 -21.14 6.33 -2.69
CA GLY A 292 -20.94 5.39 -3.79
C GLY A 292 -19.84 5.81 -4.78
N LYS A 293 -18.93 6.71 -4.42
CA LYS A 293 -17.83 7.08 -5.30
C LYS A 293 -16.82 5.94 -5.38
N PRO A 294 -16.24 5.65 -6.55
CA PRO A 294 -15.17 4.64 -6.65
C PRO A 294 -13.99 4.98 -5.73
N TYR A 295 -13.48 3.96 -5.03
CA TYR A 295 -12.21 4.10 -4.31
C TYR A 295 -11.05 4.10 -5.32
N PRO A 296 -9.97 4.87 -5.10
CA PRO A 296 -8.87 5.02 -6.07
C PRO A 296 -8.16 3.72 -6.44
N VAL A 297 -8.10 2.75 -5.53
CA VAL A 297 -7.55 1.41 -5.76
C VAL A 297 -8.69 0.44 -6.05
N THR A 298 -8.76 -0.11 -7.26
CA THR A 298 -9.78 -1.12 -7.59
C THR A 298 -9.45 -2.47 -6.95
N LEU A 299 -10.47 -3.33 -6.72
CA LEU A 299 -10.24 -4.68 -6.19
C LEU A 299 -9.28 -5.47 -7.09
N GLN A 300 -9.41 -5.34 -8.39
CA GLN A 300 -8.52 -6.01 -9.35
C GLN A 300 -7.07 -5.55 -9.19
N GLN A 301 -6.83 -4.25 -9.03
CA GLN A 301 -5.48 -3.73 -8.79
C GLN A 301 -4.92 -4.17 -7.45
N ALA A 302 -5.73 -4.17 -6.38
CA ALA A 302 -5.30 -4.64 -5.06
C ALA A 302 -4.87 -6.11 -5.07
N VAL A 303 -5.61 -6.98 -5.76
CA VAL A 303 -5.24 -8.39 -5.95
C VAL A 303 -3.99 -8.51 -6.82
N HIS A 304 -3.93 -7.75 -7.92
CA HIS A 304 -2.79 -7.79 -8.84
C HIS A 304 -1.47 -7.35 -8.18
N ASN A 305 -1.50 -6.34 -7.31
CA ASN A 305 -0.32 -5.92 -6.54
C ASN A 305 0.26 -7.07 -5.71
N VAL A 306 -0.60 -7.87 -5.08
CA VAL A 306 -0.19 -9.07 -4.35
C VAL A 306 0.35 -10.14 -5.29
N ALA A 307 -0.28 -10.33 -6.46
CA ALA A 307 0.18 -11.29 -7.47
C ALA A 307 1.57 -10.94 -8.00
N VAL A 308 1.87 -9.66 -8.21
CA VAL A 308 3.22 -9.19 -8.63
C VAL A 308 4.25 -9.51 -7.54
N VAL A 309 3.95 -9.21 -6.26
CA VAL A 309 4.85 -9.57 -5.14
C VAL A 309 5.07 -11.07 -5.09
N SER A 310 4.01 -11.88 -5.20
CA SER A 310 4.11 -13.35 -5.22
C SER A 310 4.97 -13.86 -6.37
N ALA A 311 4.79 -13.32 -7.57
CA ALA A 311 5.61 -13.67 -8.73
C ALA A 311 7.09 -13.30 -8.54
N MET A 312 7.38 -12.15 -7.91
CA MET A 312 8.74 -11.74 -7.59
C MET A 312 9.42 -12.67 -6.57
N LEU A 313 8.69 -13.12 -5.55
CA LEU A 313 9.17 -14.09 -4.58
C LEU A 313 9.46 -15.44 -5.26
N ASN A 314 8.54 -15.95 -6.05
CA ASN A 314 8.72 -17.20 -6.82
C ASN A 314 9.91 -17.10 -7.80
N SER A 315 10.09 -15.96 -8.48
CA SER A 315 11.25 -15.71 -9.33
C SER A 315 12.55 -15.76 -8.54
N SER A 316 12.58 -15.15 -7.36
CA SER A 316 13.78 -15.16 -6.50
C SER A 316 14.11 -16.56 -5.99
N GLU A 317 13.11 -17.37 -5.61
CA GLU A 317 13.30 -18.77 -5.24
C GLU A 317 13.77 -19.63 -6.41
N ALA A 318 13.42 -19.26 -7.64
CA ALA A 318 13.86 -19.87 -8.89
C ALA A 318 15.11 -19.20 -9.50
N GLU A 319 15.99 -18.65 -8.64
CA GLU A 319 17.29 -18.06 -9.02
C GLU A 319 17.19 -16.94 -10.07
N GLY A 320 16.09 -16.17 -10.05
CA GLY A 320 15.85 -15.07 -10.98
C GLY A 320 15.22 -15.49 -12.31
N ALA A 321 14.61 -16.66 -12.39
CA ALA A 321 13.87 -17.06 -13.59
C ALA A 321 12.68 -16.13 -13.86
N TRP A 322 12.41 -15.82 -15.13
CA TRP A 322 11.21 -15.10 -15.52
C TRP A 322 9.95 -15.84 -15.05
N THR A 323 9.11 -15.13 -14.34
CA THR A 323 7.88 -15.67 -13.74
C THR A 323 6.69 -14.84 -14.19
N GLU A 324 5.67 -15.50 -14.76
CA GLU A 324 4.40 -14.88 -15.15
C GLU A 324 3.64 -14.41 -13.90
N VAL A 325 3.03 -13.23 -14.00
CA VAL A 325 2.17 -12.72 -12.93
C VAL A 325 0.77 -13.30 -13.09
N GLU A 326 0.26 -13.92 -12.02
CA GLU A 326 -1.08 -14.51 -11.99
C GLU A 326 -2.16 -13.43 -12.16
N ARG A 327 -3.16 -13.68 -13.04
CA ARG A 327 -4.26 -12.76 -13.39
C ARG A 327 -5.53 -13.02 -12.60
#